data_031ec1b77adebc33d3a8a4dc5daa019d
#
_entry.id   031ec1b77adebc33d3a8a4dc5daa019d
#
_cell.length_a   1.000
_cell.length_b   1.000
_cell.length_c   1.000
_cell.angle_alpha   90.00
_cell.angle_beta   90.00
_cell.angle_gamma   90.00
#
_symmetry.space_group_name_H-M   'P 1'
#
loop_
_entity.id
_entity.type
_entity.pdbx_description
1 polymer ?
#
loop_
_entity_poly.entity_id
_entity_poly.type
_entity_poly.pdbx_seq_one_letter_code
_entity_poly.pdbx_strand_id
1 'polypeptide(L)'
;MADRHPSSHSYLVGALLARAGDEMAGPALLLAAFTLTGSAKGASSLLAAVTVSAAIGGPVLGALLDRSPRPGRLLAGALALYAAGLTVVLGGLGRVPVAVTLLVAVVTGLLGPALSGGWTAQLPRTVPAARLPRANALDAMTFGVAGLAGPVLAGGAAEALGAPTAVVVSAALIAAAAPAAWRLPPVPGPAPAPVSGPTARSQAAPLTDFATSGVRAIAGSRPLARATLTSVLSCAAQGMLIACLPLLGERAAGGAGFGAALLSCAALSALLANAVLARHPHALAPDTVLWAAPLLQAAALALAATGGPVALVMAVTVVGLAEGPQLTALFAVRHREAPERLRAQVFTTGASLKITGFAVGAAVAGPLADRFLPGALLIAAATAALAAPACFAVRPGGGPARTTTHA
;
A
#
# COMPACT_ATOMS: atom_id res chain seq x y z
N MET A 1 11.75 -33.89 12.29
CA MET A 1 10.47 -33.19 11.96
C MET A 1 10.80 -32.28 10.79
N ALA A 2 10.30 -32.57 9.59
CA ALA A 2 10.56 -31.75 8.42
C ALA A 2 9.91 -30.37 8.63
N ASP A 3 10.72 -29.31 8.67
CA ASP A 3 10.28 -27.93 8.67
C ASP A 3 9.42 -27.69 7.42
N ARG A 4 8.11 -27.73 7.61
CA ARG A 4 7.18 -27.30 6.58
C ARG A 4 7.25 -25.78 6.51
N HIS A 5 8.21 -25.24 5.76
CA HIS A 5 8.13 -23.85 5.32
C HIS A 5 6.75 -23.65 4.67
N PRO A 6 5.94 -22.69 5.12
CA PRO A 6 4.71 -22.37 4.42
C PRO A 6 5.08 -22.09 2.97
N SER A 7 4.42 -22.81 2.05
CA SER A 7 4.74 -22.66 0.64
C SER A 7 4.55 -21.20 0.24
N SER A 8 5.45 -20.65 -0.58
CA SER A 8 5.32 -19.30 -1.13
C SER A 8 3.93 -19.05 -1.76
N HIS A 9 3.26 -20.13 -2.18
CA HIS A 9 1.88 -20.09 -2.66
C HIS A 9 0.88 -19.67 -1.59
N SER A 10 0.93 -20.22 -0.37
CA SER A 10 -0.01 -19.83 0.71
C SER A 10 0.16 -18.36 1.10
N TYR A 11 1.41 -17.85 1.08
CA TYR A 11 1.70 -16.43 1.27
C TYR A 11 1.02 -15.58 0.19
N LEU A 12 1.26 -15.88 -1.10
CA LEU A 12 0.75 -15.09 -2.22
C LEU A 12 -0.79 -15.12 -2.30
N VAL A 13 -1.40 -16.28 -2.09
CA VAL A 13 -2.87 -16.41 -2.05
C VAL A 13 -3.44 -15.60 -0.90
N GLY A 14 -2.87 -15.71 0.31
CA GLY A 14 -3.31 -14.91 1.45
C GLY A 14 -3.13 -13.41 1.22
N ALA A 15 -1.99 -12.99 0.66
CA ALA A 15 -1.75 -11.60 0.31
C ALA A 15 -2.77 -11.07 -0.71
N LEU A 16 -3.07 -11.86 -1.75
CA LEU A 16 -4.04 -11.51 -2.77
C LEU A 16 -5.45 -11.37 -2.19
N LEU A 17 -5.90 -12.34 -1.38
CA LEU A 17 -7.21 -12.30 -0.74
C LEU A 17 -7.37 -11.10 0.18
N ALA A 18 -6.38 -10.84 1.04
CA ALA A 18 -6.38 -9.70 1.95
C ALA A 18 -6.48 -8.37 1.19
N ARG A 19 -5.64 -8.20 0.15
CA ARG A 19 -5.57 -6.98 -0.65
C ARG A 19 -6.80 -6.80 -1.55
N ALA A 20 -7.29 -7.87 -2.18
CA ALA A 20 -8.52 -7.80 -2.99
C ALA A 20 -9.72 -7.41 -2.14
N GLY A 21 -9.83 -7.96 -0.92
CA GLY A 21 -10.86 -7.55 0.02
C GLY A 21 -10.71 -6.09 0.48
N ASP A 22 -9.49 -5.63 0.74
CA ASP A 22 -9.20 -4.24 1.12
C ASP A 22 -9.54 -3.24 0.00
N GLU A 23 -9.10 -3.51 -1.22
CA GLU A 23 -9.41 -2.67 -2.40
C GLU A 23 -10.92 -2.69 -2.76
N MET A 24 -11.62 -3.75 -2.41
CA MET A 24 -13.07 -3.85 -2.53
C MET A 24 -13.79 -3.06 -1.43
N ALA A 25 -13.21 -2.95 -0.23
CA ALA A 25 -13.87 -2.40 0.96
C ALA A 25 -14.33 -0.95 0.78
N GLY A 26 -13.47 -0.08 0.22
CA GLY A 26 -13.77 1.33 0.00
C GLY A 26 -15.00 1.54 -0.89
N PRO A 27 -14.98 1.07 -2.14
CA PRO A 27 -16.13 1.15 -3.05
C PRO A 27 -17.40 0.49 -2.48
N ALA A 28 -17.28 -0.69 -1.85
CA ALA A 28 -18.41 -1.40 -1.26
C ALA A 28 -19.06 -0.61 -0.12
N LEU A 29 -18.26 -0.03 0.79
CA LEU A 29 -18.75 0.82 1.88
C LEU A 29 -19.42 2.08 1.35
N LEU A 30 -18.84 2.71 0.31
CA LEU A 30 -19.41 3.91 -0.31
C LEU A 30 -20.81 3.61 -0.88
N LEU A 31 -20.93 2.51 -1.64
CA LEU A 31 -22.20 2.08 -2.23
C LEU A 31 -23.22 1.70 -1.14
N ALA A 32 -22.83 0.91 -0.16
CA ALA A 32 -23.71 0.48 0.94
C ALA A 32 -24.18 1.68 1.79
N ALA A 33 -23.27 2.60 2.12
CA ALA A 33 -23.64 3.79 2.89
C ALA A 33 -24.61 4.67 2.13
N PHE A 34 -24.37 4.89 0.83
CA PHE A 34 -25.28 5.67 -0.01
C PHE A 34 -26.67 5.01 -0.13
N THR A 35 -26.72 3.70 -0.40
CA THR A 35 -28.01 2.99 -0.55
C THR A 35 -28.80 2.90 0.74
N LEU A 36 -28.13 2.75 1.90
CA LEU A 36 -28.82 2.59 3.19
C LEU A 36 -29.21 3.92 3.85
N THR A 37 -28.47 5.02 3.57
CA THR A 37 -28.69 6.30 4.24
C THR A 37 -29.20 7.41 3.31
N GLY A 38 -29.12 7.24 2.00
CA GLY A 38 -29.41 8.27 1.00
C GLY A 38 -28.47 9.46 1.01
N SER A 39 -27.40 9.42 1.81
CA SER A 39 -26.47 10.55 2.06
C SER A 39 -25.14 10.37 1.39
N ALA A 40 -24.87 11.07 0.30
CA ALA A 40 -23.55 11.11 -0.33
C ALA A 40 -22.48 11.65 0.61
N LYS A 41 -22.82 12.67 1.43
CA LYS A 41 -21.93 13.24 2.44
C LYS A 41 -21.56 12.20 3.50
N GLY A 42 -22.54 11.43 3.99
CA GLY A 42 -22.32 10.35 4.97
C GLY A 42 -21.42 9.25 4.41
N ALA A 43 -21.67 8.84 3.17
CA ALA A 43 -20.88 7.83 2.48
C ALA A 43 -19.41 8.29 2.28
N SER A 44 -19.19 9.51 1.82
CA SER A 44 -17.85 10.08 1.65
C SER A 44 -17.11 10.25 2.98
N SER A 45 -17.83 10.67 4.05
CA SER A 45 -17.22 10.78 5.39
C SER A 45 -16.79 9.43 5.93
N LEU A 46 -17.54 8.35 5.67
CA LEU A 46 -17.21 7.00 6.06
C LEU A 46 -15.93 6.51 5.35
N LEU A 47 -15.85 6.71 4.03
CA LEU A 47 -14.65 6.37 3.26
C LEU A 47 -13.43 7.15 3.76
N ALA A 48 -13.59 8.45 4.01
CA ALA A 48 -12.53 9.29 4.56
C ALA A 48 -12.07 8.81 5.94
N ALA A 49 -13.01 8.40 6.82
CA ALA A 49 -12.70 7.90 8.16
C ALA A 49 -11.80 6.64 8.09
N VAL A 50 -12.11 5.68 7.22
CA VAL A 50 -11.30 4.47 7.02
C VAL A 50 -9.93 4.82 6.44
N THR A 51 -9.88 5.68 5.41
CA THR A 51 -8.65 5.98 4.67
C THR A 51 -7.68 6.83 5.51
N VAL A 52 -8.18 7.88 6.18
CA VAL A 52 -7.34 8.76 7.01
C VAL A 52 -6.78 8.01 8.22
N SER A 53 -7.56 7.13 8.83
CA SER A 53 -7.07 6.34 9.96
C SER A 53 -5.99 5.31 9.53
N ALA A 54 -6.09 4.74 8.34
CA ALA A 54 -5.04 3.88 7.79
C ALA A 54 -3.70 4.63 7.63
N ALA A 55 -3.73 5.93 7.35
CA ALA A 55 -2.52 6.75 7.29
C ALA A 55 -1.79 6.84 8.65
N ILE A 56 -2.50 6.73 9.77
CA ILE A 56 -1.95 6.84 11.13
C ILE A 56 -1.61 5.46 11.72
N GLY A 57 -2.36 4.42 11.36
CA GLY A 57 -2.26 3.09 11.97
C GLY A 57 -0.92 2.37 11.74
N GLY A 58 -0.21 2.69 10.65
CA GLY A 58 1.00 1.98 10.23
C GLY A 58 2.12 1.92 11.26
N PRO A 59 2.58 3.04 11.81
CA PRO A 59 3.68 3.05 12.79
C PRO A 59 3.40 2.20 14.02
N VAL A 60 2.18 2.25 14.56
CA VAL A 60 1.77 1.50 15.75
C VAL A 60 1.68 0.01 15.45
N LEU A 61 0.98 -0.35 14.37
CA LEU A 61 0.80 -1.74 13.99
C LEU A 61 2.13 -2.41 13.61
N GLY A 62 2.99 -1.70 12.91
CA GLY A 62 4.33 -2.20 12.58
C GLY A 62 5.18 -2.47 13.80
N ALA A 63 5.11 -1.58 14.79
CA ALA A 63 5.83 -1.77 16.05
C ALA A 63 5.30 -2.97 16.87
N LEU A 64 4.00 -3.24 16.82
CA LEU A 64 3.41 -4.45 17.40
C LEU A 64 3.88 -5.72 16.68
N LEU A 65 3.91 -5.68 15.34
CA LEU A 65 4.38 -6.81 14.53
C LEU A 65 5.86 -7.14 14.76
N ASP A 66 6.73 -6.11 14.85
CA ASP A 66 8.17 -6.29 15.05
C ASP A 66 8.52 -6.85 16.44
N ARG A 67 7.69 -6.56 17.45
CA ARG A 67 7.87 -7.07 18.82
C ARG A 67 7.22 -8.43 19.07
N SER A 68 6.34 -8.86 18.16
CA SER A 68 5.64 -10.11 18.33
C SER A 68 6.55 -11.31 18.02
N PRO A 69 6.67 -12.29 18.92
CA PRO A 69 7.37 -13.54 18.61
C PRO A 69 6.64 -14.35 17.53
N ARG A 70 5.36 -14.07 17.31
CA ARG A 70 4.51 -14.72 16.32
C ARG A 70 3.74 -13.69 15.49
N PRO A 71 4.43 -12.90 14.62
CA PRO A 71 3.82 -11.81 13.87
C PRO A 71 2.68 -12.29 12.96
N GLY A 72 2.75 -13.54 12.47
CA GLY A 72 1.68 -14.13 11.67
C GLY A 72 0.36 -14.25 12.43
N ARG A 73 0.38 -14.59 13.72
CA ARG A 73 -0.84 -14.64 14.55
C ARG A 73 -1.42 -13.25 14.81
N LEU A 74 -0.55 -12.28 15.05
CA LEU A 74 -0.97 -10.89 15.24
C LEU A 74 -1.58 -10.35 13.93
N LEU A 75 -0.95 -10.65 12.79
CA LEU A 75 -1.47 -10.30 11.48
C LEU A 75 -2.84 -10.94 11.21
N ALA A 76 -3.00 -12.24 11.52
CA ALA A 76 -4.29 -12.92 11.40
C ALA A 76 -5.37 -12.30 12.29
N GLY A 77 -5.01 -11.91 13.52
CA GLY A 77 -5.90 -11.15 14.42
C GLY A 77 -6.30 -9.80 13.86
N ALA A 78 -5.34 -9.04 13.28
CA ALA A 78 -5.62 -7.76 12.65
C ALA A 78 -6.56 -7.90 11.45
N LEU A 79 -6.37 -8.93 10.60
CA LEU A 79 -7.26 -9.24 9.48
C LEU A 79 -8.68 -9.58 9.97
N ALA A 80 -8.80 -10.42 10.99
CA ALA A 80 -10.09 -10.80 11.56
C ALA A 80 -10.81 -9.59 12.17
N LEU A 81 -10.08 -8.73 12.90
CA LEU A 81 -10.64 -7.50 13.47
C LEU A 81 -11.04 -6.48 12.39
N TYR A 82 -10.26 -6.36 11.32
CA TYR A 82 -10.61 -5.50 10.18
C TYR A 82 -11.90 -6.00 9.50
N ALA A 83 -12.00 -7.29 9.20
CA ALA A 83 -13.18 -7.90 8.62
C ALA A 83 -14.41 -7.75 9.54
N ALA A 84 -14.25 -8.00 10.85
CA ALA A 84 -15.32 -7.76 11.83
C ALA A 84 -15.71 -6.28 11.90
N GLY A 85 -14.73 -5.37 11.86
CA GLY A 85 -14.98 -3.92 11.83
C GLY A 85 -15.82 -3.49 10.65
N LEU A 86 -15.52 -4.00 9.43
CA LEU A 86 -16.34 -3.74 8.23
C LEU A 86 -17.78 -4.20 8.40
N THR A 87 -18.00 -5.39 8.98
CA THR A 87 -19.35 -5.91 9.22
C THR A 87 -20.10 -5.13 10.31
N VAL A 88 -19.40 -4.66 11.36
CA VAL A 88 -19.98 -3.78 12.38
C VAL A 88 -20.34 -2.41 11.81
N VAL A 89 -19.46 -1.82 10.98
CA VAL A 89 -19.77 -0.57 10.25
C VAL A 89 -21.02 -0.75 9.42
N LEU A 90 -21.10 -1.81 8.62
CA LEU A 90 -22.28 -2.12 7.80
C LEU A 90 -23.56 -2.26 8.65
N GLY A 91 -23.47 -3.00 9.76
CA GLY A 91 -24.61 -3.20 10.68
C GLY A 91 -25.08 -1.92 11.38
N GLY A 92 -24.17 -0.94 11.55
CA GLY A 92 -24.45 0.37 12.14
C GLY A 92 -25.07 1.38 11.17
N LEU A 93 -24.90 1.21 9.86
CA LEU A 93 -25.40 2.15 8.86
C LEU A 93 -26.94 2.32 8.95
N GLY A 94 -27.39 3.54 9.19
CA GLY A 94 -28.80 3.88 9.34
C GLY A 94 -29.48 3.40 10.63
N ARG A 95 -28.75 2.68 11.52
CA ARG A 95 -29.31 2.13 12.77
C ARG A 95 -28.77 2.80 14.03
N VAL A 96 -27.54 3.32 13.98
CA VAL A 96 -26.91 4.03 15.10
C VAL A 96 -26.50 5.43 14.67
N PRO A 97 -26.23 6.35 15.63
CA PRO A 97 -25.74 7.69 15.28
C PRO A 97 -24.50 7.62 14.38
N VAL A 98 -24.44 8.51 13.38
CA VAL A 98 -23.35 8.57 12.39
C VAL A 98 -21.97 8.65 13.08
N ALA A 99 -21.86 9.38 14.17
CA ALA A 99 -20.63 9.52 14.94
C ALA A 99 -20.09 8.16 15.45
N VAL A 100 -20.97 7.26 15.87
CA VAL A 100 -20.59 5.91 16.34
C VAL A 100 -20.08 5.08 15.14
N THR A 101 -20.79 5.10 14.03
CA THR A 101 -20.36 4.40 12.80
C THR A 101 -19.01 4.91 12.31
N LEU A 102 -18.79 6.24 12.33
CA LEU A 102 -17.51 6.84 11.95
C LEU A 102 -16.39 6.45 12.92
N LEU A 103 -16.66 6.40 14.23
CA LEU A 103 -15.67 5.95 15.21
C LEU A 103 -15.24 4.51 14.95
N VAL A 104 -16.18 3.61 14.70
CA VAL A 104 -15.88 2.21 14.35
C VAL A 104 -15.09 2.14 13.04
N ALA A 105 -15.44 2.96 12.04
CA ALA A 105 -14.72 3.05 10.78
C ALA A 105 -13.27 3.52 10.97
N VAL A 106 -13.03 4.51 11.83
CA VAL A 106 -11.68 4.98 12.20
C VAL A 106 -10.88 3.85 12.85
N VAL A 107 -11.45 3.16 13.84
CA VAL A 107 -10.76 2.03 14.51
C VAL A 107 -10.45 0.91 13.51
N THR A 108 -11.39 0.60 12.63
CA THR A 108 -11.20 -0.41 11.57
C THR A 108 -10.06 -0.01 10.64
N GLY A 109 -10.06 1.22 10.13
CA GLY A 109 -9.06 1.70 9.19
C GLY A 109 -7.63 1.77 9.77
N LEU A 110 -7.45 1.93 11.09
CA LEU A 110 -6.13 1.83 11.73
C LEU A 110 -5.44 0.48 11.44
N LEU A 111 -6.19 -0.57 11.14
CA LEU A 111 -5.68 -1.90 10.83
C LEU A 111 -5.31 -2.09 9.34
N GLY A 112 -5.72 -1.18 8.45
CA GLY A 112 -5.45 -1.25 7.00
C GLY A 112 -3.99 -1.52 6.63
N PRO A 113 -2.99 -0.86 7.26
CA PRO A 113 -1.58 -1.13 6.98
C PRO A 113 -1.12 -2.57 7.25
N ALA A 114 -1.90 -3.40 7.99
CA ALA A 114 -1.62 -4.82 8.15
C ALA A 114 -1.74 -5.57 6.82
N LEU A 115 -2.75 -5.24 6.03
CA LEU A 115 -3.09 -5.92 4.78
C LEU A 115 -2.06 -5.65 3.68
N SER A 116 -1.40 -4.52 3.76
CA SER A 116 -0.35 -4.08 2.82
C SER A 116 1.05 -4.27 3.40
N GLY A 117 1.59 -3.25 4.06
CA GLY A 117 2.96 -3.23 4.57
C GLY A 117 3.26 -4.30 5.61
N GLY A 118 2.30 -4.60 6.50
CA GLY A 118 2.46 -5.64 7.53
C GLY A 118 2.65 -7.03 6.95
N TRP A 119 1.90 -7.34 5.87
CA TRP A 119 2.02 -8.60 5.14
C TRP A 119 3.35 -8.68 4.39
N THR A 120 3.67 -7.68 3.56
CA THR A 120 4.90 -7.64 2.75
C THR A 120 6.16 -7.76 3.62
N ALA A 121 6.18 -7.19 4.82
CA ALA A 121 7.30 -7.28 5.75
C ALA A 121 7.64 -8.74 6.16
N GLN A 122 6.69 -9.67 6.05
CA GLN A 122 6.90 -11.09 6.39
C GLN A 122 7.52 -11.90 5.23
N LEU A 123 7.55 -11.37 4.02
CA LEU A 123 7.99 -12.08 2.82
C LEU A 123 9.38 -12.75 2.94
N PRO A 124 10.44 -12.10 3.49
CA PRO A 124 11.76 -12.71 3.61
C PRO A 124 11.80 -13.96 4.50
N ARG A 125 10.77 -14.18 5.34
CA ARG A 125 10.65 -15.37 6.19
C ARG A 125 10.02 -16.57 5.47
N THR A 126 9.46 -16.35 4.28
CA THR A 126 8.71 -17.37 3.53
C THR A 126 9.48 -17.89 2.33
N VAL A 127 10.57 -17.22 1.93
CA VAL A 127 11.38 -17.59 0.77
C VAL A 127 12.88 -17.47 1.09
N PRO A 128 13.74 -18.31 0.47
CA PRO A 128 15.19 -18.16 0.55
C PRO A 128 15.64 -16.81 -0.03
N ALA A 129 16.73 -16.25 0.52
CA ALA A 129 17.27 -14.95 0.11
C ALA A 129 17.51 -14.83 -1.41
N ALA A 130 17.99 -15.91 -2.06
CA ALA A 130 18.20 -15.95 -3.50
C ALA A 130 16.92 -15.80 -4.34
N ARG A 131 15.75 -16.15 -3.77
CA ARG A 131 14.45 -16.03 -4.45
C ARG A 131 13.70 -14.74 -4.09
N LEU A 132 14.21 -13.93 -3.14
CA LEU A 132 13.55 -12.73 -2.67
C LEU A 132 13.30 -11.69 -3.77
N PRO A 133 14.20 -11.45 -4.75
CA PRO A 133 13.93 -10.51 -5.84
C PRO A 133 12.69 -10.89 -6.68
N ARG A 134 12.57 -12.18 -7.03
CA ARG A 134 11.38 -12.71 -7.71
C ARG A 134 10.13 -12.62 -6.84
N ALA A 135 10.25 -12.94 -5.57
CA ALA A 135 9.15 -12.90 -4.63
C ALA A 135 8.61 -11.46 -4.43
N ASN A 136 9.48 -10.45 -4.41
CA ASN A 136 9.08 -9.04 -4.38
C ASN A 136 8.24 -8.64 -5.61
N ALA A 137 8.62 -9.10 -6.81
CA ALA A 137 7.86 -8.84 -8.03
C ALA A 137 6.48 -9.52 -7.97
N LEU A 138 6.42 -10.77 -7.52
CA LEU A 138 5.14 -11.49 -7.35
C LEU A 138 4.26 -10.85 -6.27
N ASP A 139 4.85 -10.40 -5.16
CA ASP A 139 4.10 -9.68 -4.12
C ASP A 139 3.58 -8.33 -4.63
N ALA A 140 4.37 -7.59 -5.40
CA ALA A 140 3.92 -6.35 -6.05
C ALA A 140 2.78 -6.62 -7.05
N MET A 141 2.80 -7.74 -7.78
CA MET A 141 1.70 -8.13 -8.67
C MET A 141 0.38 -8.32 -7.92
N THR A 142 0.40 -8.81 -6.68
CA THR A 142 -0.86 -8.98 -5.92
C THR A 142 -1.55 -7.65 -5.61
N PHE A 143 -0.80 -6.54 -5.48
CA PHE A 143 -1.38 -5.19 -5.39
C PHE A 143 -2.06 -4.79 -6.71
N GLY A 144 -1.39 -5.01 -7.84
CA GLY A 144 -1.96 -4.70 -9.15
C GLY A 144 -3.24 -5.50 -9.44
N VAL A 145 -3.22 -6.82 -9.15
CA VAL A 145 -4.42 -7.67 -9.30
C VAL A 145 -5.54 -7.21 -8.37
N ALA A 146 -5.21 -6.92 -7.11
CA ALA A 146 -6.19 -6.47 -6.12
C ALA A 146 -6.81 -5.11 -6.52
N GLY A 147 -5.99 -4.14 -6.92
CA GLY A 147 -6.44 -2.81 -7.34
C GLY A 147 -7.33 -2.86 -8.58
N LEU A 148 -7.09 -3.81 -9.49
CA LEU A 148 -7.95 -4.01 -10.66
C LEU A 148 -9.24 -4.78 -10.30
N ALA A 149 -9.12 -5.86 -9.54
CA ALA A 149 -10.24 -6.74 -9.22
C ALA A 149 -11.17 -6.16 -8.14
N GLY A 150 -10.62 -5.44 -7.15
CA GLY A 150 -11.39 -4.95 -6.00
C GLY A 150 -12.60 -4.10 -6.37
N PRO A 151 -12.43 -2.99 -7.10
CA PRO A 151 -13.56 -2.17 -7.53
C PRO A 151 -14.56 -2.90 -8.43
N VAL A 152 -14.08 -3.78 -9.33
CA VAL A 152 -14.93 -4.59 -10.21
C VAL A 152 -15.78 -5.57 -9.40
N LEU A 153 -15.17 -6.25 -8.43
CA LEU A 153 -15.88 -7.15 -7.53
C LEU A 153 -16.89 -6.40 -6.65
N ALA A 154 -16.53 -5.19 -6.19
CA ALA A 154 -17.43 -4.36 -5.39
C ALA A 154 -18.67 -3.95 -6.20
N GLY A 155 -18.47 -3.43 -7.41
CA GLY A 155 -19.57 -3.03 -8.29
C GLY A 155 -20.44 -4.22 -8.72
N GLY A 156 -19.82 -5.31 -9.18
CA GLY A 156 -20.53 -6.51 -9.62
C GLY A 156 -21.31 -7.19 -8.48
N ALA A 157 -20.74 -7.29 -7.28
CA ALA A 157 -21.43 -7.81 -6.11
C ALA A 157 -22.59 -6.89 -5.68
N ALA A 158 -22.37 -5.56 -5.74
CA ALA A 158 -23.41 -4.59 -5.41
C ALA A 158 -24.59 -4.64 -6.38
N GLU A 159 -24.32 -4.81 -7.68
CA GLU A 159 -25.35 -4.92 -8.73
C GLU A 159 -26.11 -6.24 -8.64
N ALA A 160 -25.40 -7.36 -8.51
CA ALA A 160 -26.00 -8.69 -8.53
C ALA A 160 -26.70 -9.09 -7.21
N LEU A 161 -26.15 -8.67 -6.07
CA LEU A 161 -26.54 -9.16 -4.73
C LEU A 161 -26.92 -8.02 -3.76
N GLY A 162 -26.83 -6.77 -4.21
CA GLY A 162 -27.05 -5.57 -3.38
C GLY A 162 -25.78 -5.05 -2.73
N ALA A 163 -25.71 -3.73 -2.55
CA ALA A 163 -24.54 -3.03 -2.02
C ALA A 163 -24.09 -3.52 -0.61
N PRO A 164 -24.98 -3.85 0.34
CA PRO A 164 -24.57 -4.44 1.62
C PRO A 164 -23.78 -5.74 1.46
N THR A 165 -24.17 -6.60 0.50
CA THR A 165 -23.50 -7.88 0.25
C THR A 165 -22.08 -7.69 -0.26
N ALA A 166 -21.79 -6.61 -1.02
CA ALA A 166 -20.44 -6.29 -1.45
C ALA A 166 -19.49 -6.08 -0.25
N VAL A 167 -19.96 -5.42 0.83
CA VAL A 167 -19.16 -5.25 2.07
C VAL A 167 -18.94 -6.60 2.76
N VAL A 168 -19.94 -7.47 2.79
CA VAL A 168 -19.81 -8.82 3.37
C VAL A 168 -18.80 -9.66 2.59
N VAL A 169 -18.83 -9.61 1.26
CA VAL A 169 -17.85 -10.32 0.40
C VAL A 169 -16.44 -9.79 0.64
N SER A 170 -16.26 -8.46 0.71
CA SER A 170 -14.97 -7.84 1.06
C SER A 170 -14.45 -8.37 2.41
N ALA A 171 -15.28 -8.33 3.46
CA ALA A 171 -14.93 -8.84 4.79
C ALA A 171 -14.60 -10.34 4.76
N ALA A 172 -15.35 -11.14 3.99
CA ALA A 172 -15.10 -12.57 3.83
C ALA A 172 -13.75 -12.87 3.15
N LEU A 173 -13.37 -12.10 2.10
CA LEU A 173 -12.06 -12.22 1.45
C LEU A 173 -10.93 -11.92 2.42
N ILE A 174 -11.06 -10.86 3.22
CA ILE A 174 -10.06 -10.51 4.23
C ILE A 174 -9.96 -11.58 5.33
N ALA A 175 -11.10 -12.06 5.83
CA ALA A 175 -11.13 -13.14 6.82
C ALA A 175 -10.53 -14.43 6.27
N ALA A 176 -10.78 -14.76 5.00
CA ALA A 176 -10.22 -15.94 4.33
C ALA A 176 -8.68 -15.90 4.22
N ALA A 177 -8.06 -14.72 4.31
CA ALA A 177 -6.60 -14.58 4.34
C ALA A 177 -6.01 -14.91 5.73
N ALA A 178 -6.78 -14.83 6.82
CA ALA A 178 -6.28 -15.04 8.18
C ALA A 178 -5.62 -16.40 8.42
N PRO A 179 -6.10 -17.55 7.90
CA PRO A 179 -5.40 -18.83 8.03
C PRO A 179 -4.02 -18.85 7.38
N ALA A 180 -3.82 -18.14 6.26
CA ALA A 180 -2.52 -18.02 5.62
C ALA A 180 -1.56 -17.17 6.46
N ALA A 181 -2.05 -16.08 7.04
CA ALA A 181 -1.29 -15.25 7.98
C ALA A 181 -0.89 -16.05 9.23
N TRP A 182 -1.81 -16.82 9.81
CA TRP A 182 -1.57 -17.62 11.01
C TRP A 182 -0.42 -18.63 10.82
N ARG A 183 -0.26 -19.16 9.61
CA ARG A 183 0.78 -20.13 9.25
C ARG A 183 2.13 -19.49 8.95
N LEU A 184 2.28 -18.17 8.98
CA LEU A 184 3.57 -17.51 8.76
C LEU A 184 4.58 -17.93 9.84
N PRO A 185 5.88 -18.08 9.46
CA PRO A 185 6.90 -18.51 10.39
C PRO A 185 7.05 -17.57 11.59
N PRO A 186 7.27 -18.12 12.80
CA PRO A 186 7.62 -17.30 13.97
C PRO A 186 8.97 -16.63 13.77
N VAL A 187 9.25 -15.60 14.56
CA VAL A 187 10.59 -15.02 14.64
C VAL A 187 11.48 -16.03 15.36
N PRO A 188 12.65 -16.39 14.80
CA PRO A 188 13.63 -17.18 15.54
C PRO A 188 13.95 -16.46 16.85
N GLY A 189 13.79 -17.15 17.98
CA GLY A 189 14.21 -16.62 19.27
C GLY A 189 15.70 -16.27 19.25
N PRO A 190 16.17 -15.31 20.07
CA PRO A 190 17.60 -15.12 20.27
C PRO A 190 18.20 -16.47 20.70
N ALA A 191 19.32 -16.84 20.06
CA ALA A 191 20.08 -18.02 20.50
C ALA A 191 20.34 -17.86 22.02
N PRO A 192 20.27 -18.95 22.81
CA PRO A 192 20.55 -18.88 24.24
C PRO A 192 21.91 -18.21 24.42
N ALA A 193 21.90 -16.96 24.89
CA ALA A 193 23.15 -16.29 25.26
C ALA A 193 23.75 -17.06 26.43
N PRO A 194 25.08 -17.30 26.44
CA PRO A 194 25.73 -17.83 27.63
C PRO A 194 25.36 -16.94 28.82
N VAL A 195 24.88 -17.57 29.87
CA VAL A 195 24.41 -16.90 31.09
C VAL A 195 25.60 -16.18 31.72
N SER A 196 25.78 -14.91 31.48
CA SER A 196 26.77 -14.09 32.10
C SER A 196 26.22 -12.69 32.37
N GLY A 197 25.87 -12.45 33.61
CA GLY A 197 25.60 -11.13 34.16
C GLY A 197 24.14 -10.79 34.47
N PRO A 198 23.89 -9.92 35.46
CA PRO A 198 22.56 -9.55 35.90
C PRO A 198 21.79 -8.86 34.75
N THR A 199 20.64 -9.39 34.45
CA THR A 199 19.70 -8.91 33.43
C THR A 199 19.42 -7.42 33.60
N ALA A 200 19.97 -6.61 32.72
CA ALA A 200 19.48 -5.25 32.55
C ALA A 200 17.99 -5.36 32.23
N ARG A 201 17.13 -4.96 33.16
CA ARG A 201 15.69 -4.83 32.97
C ARG A 201 15.50 -4.00 31.69
N SER A 202 14.94 -4.62 30.66
CA SER A 202 14.46 -3.90 29.48
C SER A 202 13.47 -2.84 29.97
N GLN A 203 13.95 -1.62 30.13
CA GLN A 203 13.08 -0.48 30.40
C GLN A 203 12.12 -0.39 29.24
N ALA A 204 10.83 -0.50 29.53
CA ALA A 204 9.79 -0.32 28.54
C ALA A 204 9.95 1.09 27.94
N ALA A 205 10.42 1.15 26.70
CA ALA A 205 10.58 2.42 26.00
C ALA A 205 9.23 3.15 25.97
N PRO A 206 9.20 4.49 26.16
CA PRO A 206 7.97 5.25 26.17
C PRO A 206 7.19 5.05 24.85
N LEU A 207 5.87 5.11 24.91
CA LEU A 207 4.96 4.85 23.78
C LEU A 207 5.28 5.72 22.54
N THR A 208 5.79 6.94 22.76
CA THR A 208 6.26 7.85 21.72
C THR A 208 7.47 7.31 20.98
N ASP A 209 8.45 6.74 21.69
CA ASP A 209 9.61 6.09 21.09
C ASP A 209 9.23 4.83 20.31
N PHE A 210 8.19 4.16 20.77
CA PHE A 210 7.59 3.00 20.15
C PHE A 210 7.06 3.30 18.74
N ALA A 211 6.23 4.34 18.58
CA ALA A 211 5.63 4.69 17.29
C ALA A 211 6.61 5.39 16.33
N THR A 212 7.60 6.11 16.84
CA THR A 212 8.52 6.92 16.03
C THR A 212 9.76 6.19 15.56
N SER A 213 10.06 4.99 16.09
CA SER A 213 11.28 4.24 15.73
C SER A 213 11.34 3.88 14.24
N GLY A 214 10.21 3.55 13.59
CA GLY A 214 10.14 3.32 12.16
C GLY A 214 10.40 4.59 11.33
N VAL A 215 9.83 5.71 11.74
CA VAL A 215 10.07 7.01 11.09
C VAL A 215 11.54 7.39 11.23
N ARG A 216 12.13 7.22 12.43
CA ARG A 216 13.56 7.47 12.67
C ARG A 216 14.45 6.52 11.87
N ALA A 217 14.09 5.25 11.73
CA ALA A 217 14.82 4.30 10.90
C ALA A 217 14.78 4.70 9.41
N ILE A 218 13.64 5.14 8.92
CA ILE A 218 13.51 5.66 7.55
C ILE A 218 14.36 6.91 7.37
N ALA A 219 14.24 7.90 8.26
CA ALA A 219 14.95 9.17 8.16
C ALA A 219 16.47 9.02 8.38
N GLY A 220 16.90 8.07 9.22
CA GLY A 220 18.30 7.79 9.51
C GLY A 220 19.03 6.97 8.46
N SER A 221 18.31 6.31 7.55
CA SER A 221 18.87 5.52 6.45
C SER A 221 18.63 6.22 5.11
N ARG A 222 19.71 6.69 4.48
CA ARG A 222 19.63 7.37 3.18
C ARG A 222 18.85 6.54 2.12
N PRO A 223 19.11 5.23 1.92
CA PRO A 223 18.35 4.43 0.97
C PRO A 223 16.87 4.33 1.32
N LEU A 224 16.51 4.14 2.61
CA LEU A 224 15.10 4.06 3.04
C LEU A 224 14.38 5.41 2.89
N ALA A 225 15.04 6.52 3.26
CA ALA A 225 14.48 7.86 3.10
C ALA A 225 14.21 8.19 1.63
N ARG A 226 15.19 7.90 0.75
CA ARG A 226 15.06 8.08 -0.71
C ARG A 226 13.91 7.26 -1.26
N ALA A 227 13.89 5.95 -0.99
CA ALA A 227 12.84 5.05 -1.46
C ALA A 227 11.45 5.46 -0.97
N THR A 228 11.35 5.91 0.29
CA THR A 228 10.08 6.35 0.87
C THR A 228 9.62 7.67 0.26
N LEU A 229 10.49 8.69 0.18
CA LEU A 229 10.15 9.99 -0.38
C LEU A 229 9.75 9.88 -1.87
N THR A 230 10.52 9.15 -2.66
CA THR A 230 10.20 8.87 -4.06
C THR A 230 8.83 8.22 -4.19
N SER A 231 8.55 7.20 -3.37
CA SER A 231 7.27 6.50 -3.40
C SER A 231 6.09 7.39 -2.99
N VAL A 232 6.27 8.29 -2.01
CA VAL A 232 5.21 9.22 -1.58
C VAL A 232 4.89 10.23 -2.68
N LEU A 233 5.90 10.82 -3.31
CA LEU A 233 5.71 11.78 -4.41
C LEU A 233 5.07 11.12 -5.64
N SER A 234 5.52 9.92 -6.01
CA SER A 234 4.90 9.15 -7.11
C SER A 234 3.44 8.81 -6.79
N CYS A 235 3.13 8.40 -5.55
CA CYS A 235 1.74 8.13 -5.15
C CYS A 235 0.89 9.40 -5.13
N ALA A 236 1.43 10.57 -4.77
CA ALA A 236 0.71 11.83 -4.88
C ALA A 236 0.37 12.15 -6.35
N ALA A 237 1.32 12.00 -7.26
CA ALA A 237 1.09 12.17 -8.70
C ALA A 237 0.05 11.17 -9.25
N GLN A 238 0.09 9.92 -8.77
CA GLN A 238 -0.91 8.88 -9.10
C GLN A 238 -2.30 9.26 -8.60
N GLY A 239 -2.41 9.75 -7.35
CA GLY A 239 -3.69 10.24 -6.81
C GLY A 239 -4.26 11.39 -7.65
N MET A 240 -3.40 12.29 -8.12
CA MET A 240 -3.81 13.37 -9.04
C MET A 240 -4.32 12.82 -10.37
N LEU A 241 -3.61 11.87 -10.99
CA LEU A 241 -4.04 11.23 -12.23
C LEU A 241 -5.40 10.56 -12.06
N ILE A 242 -5.57 9.73 -11.03
CA ILE A 242 -6.81 8.97 -10.79
C ILE A 242 -8.00 9.92 -10.58
N ALA A 243 -7.81 11.03 -9.86
CA ALA A 243 -8.86 12.04 -9.71
C ALA A 243 -9.25 12.72 -11.04
N CYS A 244 -8.32 12.80 -12.02
CA CYS A 244 -8.58 13.37 -13.33
C CYS A 244 -9.23 12.37 -14.32
N LEU A 245 -9.14 11.06 -14.09
CA LEU A 245 -9.57 10.04 -15.07
C LEU A 245 -11.04 10.16 -15.51
N PRO A 246 -12.04 10.43 -14.63
CA PRO A 246 -13.42 10.61 -15.08
C PRO A 246 -13.58 11.76 -16.09
N LEU A 247 -12.99 12.94 -15.78
CA LEU A 247 -13.02 14.10 -16.67
C LEU A 247 -12.25 13.87 -17.97
N LEU A 248 -11.15 13.13 -17.92
CA LEU A 248 -10.39 12.72 -19.11
C LEU A 248 -11.23 11.81 -19.99
N GLY A 249 -11.97 10.86 -19.39
CA GLY A 249 -12.85 9.96 -20.11
C GLY A 249 -13.99 10.69 -20.80
N GLU A 250 -14.63 11.62 -20.11
CA GLU A 250 -15.70 12.44 -20.68
C GLU A 250 -15.23 13.29 -21.85
N ARG A 251 -14.07 13.98 -21.71
CA ARG A 251 -13.54 14.86 -22.75
C ARG A 251 -12.97 14.12 -23.97
N ALA A 252 -12.36 12.95 -23.75
CA ALA A 252 -11.67 12.21 -24.83
C ALA A 252 -12.60 11.28 -25.62
N ALA A 253 -13.64 10.71 -25.00
CA ALA A 253 -14.49 9.70 -25.60
C ALA A 253 -15.98 9.83 -25.25
N GLY A 254 -16.39 10.97 -24.67
CA GLY A 254 -17.80 11.27 -24.36
C GLY A 254 -18.41 10.42 -23.24
N GLY A 255 -17.59 9.78 -22.38
CA GLY A 255 -18.12 8.99 -21.27
C GLY A 255 -17.09 8.59 -20.22
N ALA A 256 -17.52 8.55 -18.95
CA ALA A 256 -16.70 8.15 -17.80
C ALA A 256 -16.16 6.71 -17.91
N GLY A 257 -16.79 5.84 -18.71
CA GLY A 257 -16.33 4.47 -18.97
C GLY A 257 -14.95 4.42 -19.60
N PHE A 258 -14.58 5.40 -20.41
CA PHE A 258 -13.23 5.48 -20.96
C PHE A 258 -12.17 5.75 -19.87
N GLY A 259 -12.50 6.55 -18.86
CA GLY A 259 -11.64 6.75 -17.68
C GLY A 259 -11.37 5.43 -16.93
N ALA A 260 -12.38 4.59 -16.76
CA ALA A 260 -12.21 3.27 -16.16
C ALA A 260 -11.36 2.32 -17.04
N ALA A 261 -11.50 2.41 -18.36
CA ALA A 261 -10.67 1.65 -19.31
C ALA A 261 -9.19 2.10 -19.22
N LEU A 262 -8.93 3.40 -19.11
CA LEU A 262 -7.57 3.95 -18.90
C LEU A 262 -6.95 3.40 -17.61
N LEU A 263 -7.70 3.36 -16.50
CA LEU A 263 -7.21 2.79 -15.24
C LEU A 263 -6.88 1.30 -15.39
N SER A 264 -7.74 0.54 -16.09
CA SER A 264 -7.51 -0.88 -16.36
C SER A 264 -6.27 -1.10 -17.23
N CYS A 265 -6.04 -0.23 -18.21
CA CYS A 265 -4.85 -0.25 -19.06
C CYS A 265 -3.56 -0.02 -18.23
N ALA A 266 -3.56 0.96 -17.32
CA ALA A 266 -2.44 1.21 -16.41
C ALA A 266 -2.16 -0.01 -15.51
N ALA A 267 -3.21 -0.58 -14.90
CA ALA A 267 -3.06 -1.75 -14.02
C ALA A 267 -2.53 -2.98 -14.79
N LEU A 268 -3.03 -3.24 -16.00
CA LEU A 268 -2.60 -4.36 -16.82
C LEU A 268 -1.13 -4.19 -17.25
N SER A 269 -0.72 -3.01 -17.67
CA SER A 269 0.67 -2.74 -18.04
C SER A 269 1.63 -2.86 -16.85
N ALA A 270 1.21 -2.45 -15.64
CA ALA A 270 1.97 -2.67 -14.40
C ALA A 270 2.13 -4.16 -14.07
N LEU A 271 1.07 -4.95 -14.23
CA LEU A 271 1.11 -6.40 -14.05
C LEU A 271 2.04 -7.08 -15.04
N LEU A 272 1.99 -6.70 -16.32
CA LEU A 272 2.86 -7.24 -17.36
C LEU A 272 4.34 -6.92 -17.06
N ALA A 273 4.65 -5.67 -16.69
CA ALA A 273 6.00 -5.26 -16.31
C ALA A 273 6.53 -6.08 -15.12
N ASN A 274 5.72 -6.27 -14.08
CA ASN A 274 6.08 -7.09 -12.93
C ASN A 274 6.19 -8.59 -13.27
N ALA A 275 5.38 -9.10 -14.19
CA ALA A 275 5.48 -10.49 -14.66
C ALA A 275 6.81 -10.74 -15.42
N VAL A 276 7.26 -9.77 -16.23
CA VAL A 276 8.58 -9.81 -16.87
C VAL A 276 9.68 -9.76 -15.81
N LEU A 277 9.56 -8.86 -14.83
CA LEU A 277 10.54 -8.72 -13.75
C LEU A 277 10.59 -9.97 -12.85
N ALA A 278 9.47 -10.65 -12.63
CA ALA A 278 9.43 -11.92 -11.91
C ALA A 278 10.16 -13.06 -12.66
N ARG A 279 10.20 -13.00 -13.99
CA ARG A 279 10.99 -13.93 -14.82
C ARG A 279 12.47 -13.56 -14.87
N HIS A 280 12.77 -12.26 -14.85
CA HIS A 280 14.12 -11.70 -14.96
C HIS A 280 14.43 -10.78 -13.77
N PRO A 281 14.52 -11.31 -12.53
CA PRO A 281 14.53 -10.52 -11.29
C PRO A 281 15.78 -9.65 -11.12
N HIS A 282 16.81 -9.84 -11.93
CA HIS A 282 18.05 -9.07 -11.92
C HIS A 282 18.19 -8.13 -13.14
N ALA A 283 17.15 -8.02 -13.99
CA ALA A 283 17.21 -7.19 -15.18
C ALA A 283 17.33 -5.69 -14.89
N LEU A 284 16.78 -5.24 -13.75
CA LEU A 284 16.78 -3.85 -13.34
C LEU A 284 17.33 -3.71 -11.91
N ALA A 285 18.29 -2.79 -11.73
CA ALA A 285 18.79 -2.46 -10.41
C ALA A 285 17.72 -1.65 -9.64
N PRO A 286 17.30 -2.06 -8.42
CA PRO A 286 16.26 -1.37 -7.67
C PRO A 286 16.52 0.13 -7.46
N ASP A 287 17.77 0.49 -7.16
CA ASP A 287 18.16 1.89 -6.96
C ASP A 287 17.98 2.73 -8.23
N THR A 288 18.24 2.16 -9.42
CA THR A 288 18.01 2.83 -10.69
C THR A 288 16.51 3.02 -10.95
N VAL A 289 15.71 2.01 -10.72
CA VAL A 289 14.26 2.08 -10.91
C VAL A 289 13.63 3.17 -10.03
N LEU A 290 14.10 3.35 -8.80
CA LEU A 290 13.57 4.35 -7.87
C LEU A 290 13.67 5.79 -8.37
N TRP A 291 14.68 6.16 -9.16
CA TRP A 291 14.76 7.51 -9.73
C TRP A 291 14.27 7.60 -11.17
N ALA A 292 14.41 6.52 -11.95
CA ALA A 292 14.03 6.52 -13.38
C ALA A 292 12.51 6.39 -13.58
N ALA A 293 11.83 5.55 -12.78
CA ALA A 293 10.39 5.36 -12.90
C ALA A 293 9.58 6.65 -12.69
N PRO A 294 9.86 7.51 -11.68
CA PRO A 294 9.15 8.78 -11.54
C PRO A 294 9.36 9.75 -12.71
N LEU A 295 10.53 9.75 -13.33
CA LEU A 295 10.77 10.57 -14.53
C LEU A 295 9.94 10.06 -15.71
N LEU A 296 9.83 8.75 -15.86
CA LEU A 296 8.99 8.14 -16.89
C LEU A 296 7.51 8.43 -16.63
N GLN A 297 7.06 8.38 -15.37
CA GLN A 297 5.72 8.80 -14.96
C GLN A 297 5.48 10.29 -15.26
N ALA A 298 6.45 11.16 -14.97
CA ALA A 298 6.35 12.58 -15.24
C ALA A 298 6.18 12.88 -16.74
N ALA A 299 7.00 12.24 -17.59
CA ALA A 299 6.88 12.37 -19.04
C ALA A 299 5.52 11.86 -19.55
N ALA A 300 5.04 10.75 -19.03
CA ALA A 300 3.73 10.19 -19.37
C ALA A 300 2.57 11.11 -18.93
N LEU A 301 2.63 11.68 -17.73
CA LEU A 301 1.63 12.64 -17.24
C LEU A 301 1.62 13.94 -18.05
N ALA A 302 2.80 14.43 -18.49
CA ALA A 302 2.90 15.56 -19.41
C ALA A 302 2.30 15.22 -20.79
N LEU A 303 2.48 14.00 -21.28
CA LEU A 303 1.82 13.53 -22.50
C LEU A 303 0.29 13.45 -22.31
N ALA A 304 -0.19 12.98 -21.16
CA ALA A 304 -1.62 12.94 -20.86
C ALA A 304 -2.27 14.33 -20.88
N ALA A 305 -1.52 15.38 -20.53
CA ALA A 305 -2.00 16.76 -20.55
C ALA A 305 -2.36 17.28 -21.96
N THR A 306 -1.90 16.60 -23.03
CA THR A 306 -2.28 16.94 -24.42
C THR A 306 -3.74 16.55 -24.73
N GLY A 307 -4.36 15.65 -23.95
CA GLY A 307 -5.80 15.36 -23.97
C GLY A 307 -6.30 14.47 -25.12
N GLY A 308 -5.45 14.07 -26.08
CA GLY A 308 -5.85 13.18 -27.16
C GLY A 308 -6.08 11.72 -26.68
N PRO A 309 -7.10 10.99 -27.18
CA PRO A 309 -7.40 9.64 -26.70
C PRO A 309 -6.21 8.67 -26.84
N VAL A 310 -5.47 8.73 -27.96
CA VAL A 310 -4.26 7.92 -28.18
C VAL A 310 -3.17 8.31 -27.20
N ALA A 311 -2.93 9.61 -26.98
CA ALA A 311 -1.94 10.10 -26.03
C ALA A 311 -2.28 9.66 -24.60
N LEU A 312 -3.54 9.64 -24.21
CA LEU A 312 -4.01 9.15 -22.91
C LEU A 312 -3.73 7.65 -22.71
N VAL A 313 -4.07 6.82 -23.70
CA VAL A 313 -3.79 5.38 -23.64
C VAL A 313 -2.28 5.12 -23.56
N MET A 314 -1.47 5.82 -24.36
CA MET A 314 -0.01 5.71 -24.29
C MET A 314 0.51 6.16 -22.92
N ALA A 315 0.03 7.28 -22.41
CA ALA A 315 0.44 7.83 -21.11
C ALA A 315 0.14 6.86 -19.97
N VAL A 316 -1.08 6.36 -19.84
CA VAL A 316 -1.44 5.45 -18.74
C VAL A 316 -0.73 4.10 -18.87
N THR A 317 -0.46 3.63 -20.10
CA THR A 317 0.36 2.42 -20.33
C THR A 317 1.78 2.64 -19.80
N VAL A 318 2.40 3.76 -20.11
CA VAL A 318 3.75 4.10 -19.63
C VAL A 318 3.77 4.28 -18.11
N VAL A 319 2.75 4.94 -17.54
CA VAL A 319 2.59 5.06 -16.07
C VAL A 319 2.59 3.67 -15.44
N GLY A 320 1.78 2.74 -15.92
CA GLY A 320 1.73 1.38 -15.37
C GLY A 320 3.04 0.62 -15.53
N LEU A 321 3.70 0.70 -16.71
CA LEU A 321 5.01 0.10 -16.94
C LEU A 321 6.08 0.63 -15.97
N ALA A 322 5.96 1.86 -15.49
CA ALA A 322 6.86 2.45 -14.50
C ALA A 322 6.49 2.06 -13.07
N GLU A 323 5.21 2.08 -12.71
CA GLU A 323 4.71 1.83 -11.34
C GLU A 323 4.96 0.40 -10.86
N GLY A 324 4.73 -0.59 -11.70
CA GLY A 324 4.95 -1.99 -11.34
C GLY A 324 6.38 -2.26 -10.85
N PRO A 325 7.41 -2.01 -11.68
CA PRO A 325 8.80 -2.13 -11.28
C PRO A 325 9.20 -1.23 -10.11
N GLN A 326 8.64 -0.01 -10.00
CA GLN A 326 8.91 0.91 -8.91
C GLN A 326 8.47 0.32 -7.56
N LEU A 327 7.30 -0.30 -7.49
CA LEU A 327 6.82 -0.95 -6.27
C LEU A 327 7.71 -2.14 -5.89
N THR A 328 8.10 -2.94 -6.87
CA THR A 328 9.04 -4.06 -6.68
C THR A 328 10.40 -3.56 -6.16
N ALA A 329 10.94 -2.49 -6.75
CA ALA A 329 12.20 -1.88 -6.33
C ALA A 329 12.11 -1.29 -4.91
N LEU A 330 11.00 -0.65 -4.55
CA LEU A 330 10.72 -0.15 -3.22
C LEU A 330 10.78 -1.29 -2.18
N PHE A 331 10.14 -2.42 -2.46
CA PHE A 331 10.17 -3.59 -1.59
C PHE A 331 11.57 -4.16 -1.47
N ALA A 332 12.31 -4.27 -2.58
CA ALA A 332 13.68 -4.75 -2.58
C ALA A 332 14.60 -3.88 -1.70
N VAL A 333 14.53 -2.55 -1.85
CA VAL A 333 15.32 -1.63 -1.01
C VAL A 333 14.90 -1.72 0.46
N ARG A 334 13.61 -1.75 0.77
CA ARG A 334 13.15 -1.89 2.16
C ARG A 334 13.58 -3.21 2.79
N HIS A 335 13.52 -4.33 2.06
CA HIS A 335 13.99 -5.62 2.57
C HIS A 335 15.50 -5.67 2.79
N ARG A 336 16.27 -4.98 1.95
CA ARG A 336 17.73 -4.89 2.04
C ARG A 336 18.20 -4.01 3.20
N GLU A 337 17.53 -2.87 3.40
CA GLU A 337 18.03 -1.80 4.26
C GLU A 337 17.34 -1.73 5.64
N ALA A 338 16.11 -2.25 5.75
CA ALA A 338 15.39 -2.18 7.03
C ALA A 338 16.01 -3.15 8.05
N PRO A 339 16.36 -2.67 9.24
CA PRO A 339 16.77 -3.56 10.33
C PRO A 339 15.69 -4.59 10.61
N GLU A 340 16.06 -5.85 10.84
CA GLU A 340 15.09 -6.94 11.06
C GLU A 340 14.06 -6.62 12.16
N ARG A 341 14.53 -6.00 13.24
CA ARG A 341 13.72 -5.60 14.40
C ARG A 341 12.76 -4.43 14.14
N LEU A 342 12.85 -3.74 13.00
CA LEU A 342 12.02 -2.59 12.61
C LEU A 342 11.42 -2.78 11.22
N ARG A 343 11.52 -3.98 10.65
CA ARG A 343 11.11 -4.25 9.26
C ARG A 343 9.62 -4.02 9.06
N ALA A 344 8.77 -4.58 9.91
CA ALA A 344 7.34 -4.38 9.79
C ALA A 344 6.97 -2.90 9.97
N GLN A 345 7.61 -2.21 10.92
CA GLN A 345 7.36 -0.79 11.15
C GLN A 345 7.79 0.09 9.97
N VAL A 346 8.93 -0.20 9.32
CA VAL A 346 9.36 0.51 8.09
C VAL A 346 8.35 0.28 6.96
N PHE A 347 7.85 -0.94 6.78
CA PHE A 347 6.90 -1.25 5.72
C PHE A 347 5.52 -0.62 5.98
N THR A 348 4.97 -0.74 7.17
CA THR A 348 3.65 -0.20 7.51
C THR A 348 3.64 1.32 7.58
N THR A 349 4.69 1.95 8.15
CA THR A 349 4.86 3.40 8.13
C THR A 349 4.96 3.91 6.69
N GLY A 350 5.76 3.23 5.87
CA GLY A 350 5.88 3.58 4.47
C GLY A 350 4.58 3.37 3.67
N ALA A 351 3.74 2.39 4.02
CA ALA A 351 2.40 2.22 3.44
C ALA A 351 1.48 3.39 3.83
N SER A 352 1.45 3.76 5.11
CA SER A 352 0.69 4.92 5.60
C SER A 352 1.09 6.21 4.89
N LEU A 353 2.39 6.48 4.74
CA LEU A 353 2.88 7.67 4.04
C LEU A 353 2.48 7.68 2.56
N LYS A 354 2.48 6.52 1.88
CA LYS A 354 1.99 6.39 0.50
C LYS A 354 0.51 6.72 0.37
N ILE A 355 -0.32 6.16 1.26
CA ILE A 355 -1.77 6.41 1.30
C ILE A 355 -2.01 7.91 1.52
N THR A 356 -1.29 8.53 2.45
CA THR A 356 -1.36 9.98 2.68
C THR A 356 -0.98 10.77 1.44
N GLY A 357 0.12 10.42 0.78
CA GLY A 357 0.55 11.07 -0.47
C GLY A 357 -0.52 10.98 -1.55
N PHE A 358 -1.06 9.79 -1.77
CA PHE A 358 -2.16 9.55 -2.71
C PHE A 358 -3.39 10.41 -2.41
N ALA A 359 -3.85 10.42 -1.16
CA ALA A 359 -5.03 11.17 -0.73
C ALA A 359 -4.85 12.68 -0.91
N VAL A 360 -3.67 13.21 -0.55
CA VAL A 360 -3.32 14.62 -0.76
C VAL A 360 -3.31 14.96 -2.25
N GLY A 361 -2.68 14.13 -3.08
CA GLY A 361 -2.67 14.31 -4.53
C GLY A 361 -4.08 14.35 -5.12
N ALA A 362 -4.92 13.38 -4.77
CA ALA A 362 -6.30 13.33 -5.24
C ALA A 362 -7.12 14.56 -4.78
N ALA A 363 -6.96 14.96 -3.51
CA ALA A 363 -7.67 16.13 -2.96
C ALA A 363 -7.27 17.46 -3.63
N VAL A 364 -6.00 17.60 -4.00
CA VAL A 364 -5.51 18.79 -4.73
C VAL A 364 -5.98 18.80 -6.18
N ALA A 365 -5.97 17.62 -6.81
CA ALA A 365 -6.29 17.50 -8.25
C ALA A 365 -7.78 17.75 -8.54
N GLY A 366 -8.72 17.36 -7.68
CA GLY A 366 -10.14 17.50 -7.92
C GLY A 366 -10.54 18.95 -8.30
N PRO A 367 -10.41 19.91 -7.36
CA PRO A 367 -10.77 21.30 -7.64
C PRO A 367 -9.94 21.96 -8.76
N LEU A 368 -8.73 21.48 -8.99
CA LEU A 368 -7.85 22.00 -10.03
C LEU A 368 -8.26 21.49 -11.42
N ALA A 369 -8.65 20.22 -11.51
CA ALA A 369 -9.09 19.59 -12.75
C ALA A 369 -10.41 20.19 -13.27
N ASP A 370 -11.32 20.57 -12.37
CA ASP A 370 -12.57 21.26 -12.73
C ASP A 370 -12.30 22.59 -13.41
N ARG A 371 -11.26 23.31 -13.00
CA ARG A 371 -10.87 24.63 -13.57
C ARG A 371 -9.99 24.50 -14.80
N PHE A 372 -8.98 23.67 -14.72
CA PHE A 372 -7.95 23.52 -15.78
C PHE A 372 -7.32 22.13 -15.75
N LEU A 373 -7.97 21.16 -16.39
CA LEU A 373 -7.56 19.74 -16.42
C LEU A 373 -6.11 19.50 -16.91
N PRO A 374 -5.63 20.13 -18.02
CA PRO A 374 -4.23 20.01 -18.40
C PRO A 374 -3.25 20.49 -17.34
N GLY A 375 -3.58 21.58 -16.66
CA GLY A 375 -2.78 22.09 -15.53
C GLY A 375 -2.68 21.14 -14.37
N ALA A 376 -3.78 20.45 -14.01
CA ALA A 376 -3.76 19.41 -12.98
C ALA A 376 -2.78 18.29 -13.33
N LEU A 377 -2.78 17.84 -14.58
CA LEU A 377 -1.86 16.79 -15.07
C LEU A 377 -0.40 17.27 -15.14
N LEU A 378 -0.16 18.55 -15.52
CA LEU A 378 1.20 19.12 -15.51
C LEU A 378 1.75 19.25 -14.08
N ILE A 379 0.90 19.59 -13.09
CA ILE A 379 1.29 19.61 -11.68
C ILE A 379 1.57 18.18 -11.19
N ALA A 380 0.76 17.19 -11.59
CA ALA A 380 1.05 15.80 -11.34
C ALA A 380 2.40 15.36 -11.94
N ALA A 381 2.68 15.78 -13.18
CA ALA A 381 3.97 15.52 -13.85
C ALA A 381 5.14 16.17 -13.07
N ALA A 382 5.00 17.42 -12.66
CA ALA A 382 6.02 18.11 -11.86
C ALA A 382 6.22 17.42 -10.49
N THR A 383 5.15 16.97 -9.84
CA THR A 383 5.21 16.23 -8.57
C THR A 383 5.96 14.91 -8.73
N ALA A 384 5.70 14.16 -9.80
CA ALA A 384 6.45 12.94 -10.13
C ALA A 384 7.93 13.26 -10.46
N ALA A 385 8.19 14.32 -11.26
CA ALA A 385 9.55 14.71 -11.61
C ALA A 385 10.39 15.08 -10.38
N LEU A 386 9.81 15.73 -9.37
CA LEU A 386 10.49 16.10 -8.13
C LEU A 386 10.97 14.87 -7.32
N ALA A 387 10.41 13.70 -7.55
CA ALA A 387 10.86 12.48 -6.90
C ALA A 387 12.30 12.07 -7.29
N ALA A 388 12.74 12.35 -8.51
CA ALA A 388 14.08 12.02 -8.97
C ALA A 388 15.17 12.86 -8.28
N PRO A 389 15.18 14.21 -8.29
CA PRO A 389 16.17 15.01 -7.57
C PRO A 389 16.08 14.81 -6.06
N ALA A 390 14.88 14.60 -5.49
CA ALA A 390 14.71 14.25 -4.08
C ALA A 390 15.46 12.95 -3.73
N CYS A 391 15.52 12.00 -4.65
CA CYS A 391 16.31 10.79 -4.49
C CYS A 391 17.81 11.06 -4.29
N PHE A 392 18.36 12.13 -4.85
CA PHE A 392 19.79 12.50 -4.74
C PHE A 392 20.03 13.50 -3.60
N ALA A 393 19.05 14.35 -3.27
CA ALA A 393 19.19 15.44 -2.29
C ALA A 393 19.22 14.96 -0.83
N VAL A 394 18.75 13.77 -0.52
CA VAL A 394 18.72 13.22 0.85
C VAL A 394 20.15 13.01 1.35
N ARG A 395 20.61 13.90 2.27
CA ARG A 395 21.91 13.78 2.93
C ARG A 395 21.89 12.67 4.00
N PRO A 396 23.05 12.03 4.31
CA PRO A 396 23.10 11.08 5.43
C PRO A 396 22.81 11.84 6.72
N GLY A 397 21.75 11.45 7.44
CA GLY A 397 21.66 11.82 8.85
C GLY A 397 22.88 11.23 9.54
N GLY A 398 23.55 12.01 10.39
CA GLY A 398 24.77 11.59 11.10
C GLY A 398 24.49 10.38 11.99
N GLY A 399 24.59 9.19 11.42
CA GLY A 399 24.65 7.95 12.16
C GLY A 399 26.09 7.70 12.63
N PRO A 400 26.30 7.03 13.76
CA PRO A 400 27.64 6.73 14.25
C PRO A 400 28.41 5.93 13.19
N ALA A 401 29.63 6.37 12.91
CA ALA A 401 30.55 5.72 12.00
C ALA A 401 30.66 4.22 12.34
N ARG A 402 30.46 3.36 11.34
CA ARG A 402 30.85 1.95 11.48
C ARG A 402 32.34 1.91 11.71
N THR A 403 32.75 1.70 12.96
CA THR A 403 34.15 1.34 13.28
C THR A 403 34.42 -0.01 12.60
N THR A 404 35.10 0.02 11.48
CA THR A 404 35.76 -1.15 10.89
C THR A 404 36.89 -1.52 11.83
N THR A 405 36.66 -2.48 12.70
CA THR A 405 37.76 -3.17 13.42
C THR A 405 38.38 -4.14 12.41
N HIS A 406 39.49 -3.71 11.82
CA HIS A 406 40.47 -4.64 11.24
C HIS A 406 41.22 -5.31 12.40
N ALA A 407 41.09 -6.60 12.55
CA ALA A 407 42.03 -7.50 13.21
C ALA A 407 41.97 -8.86 12.51
#